data_f70d69a5ce667de534e79e3e4c768a8f
#
_entry.id   f70d69a5ce667de534e79e3e4c768a8f
#
_cell.length_a   1.000
_cell.length_b   1.000
_cell.length_c   1.000
_cell.angle_alpha   90.00
_cell.angle_beta   90.00
_cell.angle_gamma   90.00
#
_symmetry.space_group_name_H-M   'P 1'
#
loop_
_entity.id
_entity.type
_entity.pdbx_description
1 polymer ?
#
loop_
_entity_poly.entity_id
_entity_poly.type
_entity_poly.pdbx_seq_one_letter_code
_entity_poly.pdbx_strand_id
1 'polypeptide(L)'
;MKFERYGLGIAKGLSVTLGYFFRRPSVTQYPDQKLNVSRRTRGQEMVWDREKCTGCCTCAKSCPQGVIEIVTSTNMKNNKYEVEKYQVDTGYCIQCGLCVESCPYEALFFSTNYECAKYRRGDLVQNKEDMMLESGNKQRSAYFYPELEADLPRQTLLIERITEED
;
A
#
# COMPACT_ATOMS: atom_id res chain seq x y z
N MET A 1 -1.44 -58.68 -25.03
CA MET A 1 -2.25 -57.55 -24.57
C MET A 1 -1.97 -57.32 -23.10
N LYS A 2 -1.29 -56.24 -22.76
CA LYS A 2 -1.15 -55.81 -21.34
C LYS A 2 -2.48 -55.19 -20.93
N PHE A 3 -3.22 -55.90 -20.08
CA PHE A 3 -4.38 -55.27 -19.42
C PHE A 3 -3.88 -54.07 -18.66
N GLU A 4 -4.12 -52.90 -19.19
CA GLU A 4 -3.99 -51.67 -18.41
C GLU A 4 -4.98 -51.79 -17.27
N ARG A 5 -4.48 -51.76 -16.04
CA ARG A 5 -5.30 -51.86 -14.84
C ARG A 5 -6.11 -50.56 -14.71
N TYR A 6 -7.31 -50.60 -15.29
CA TYR A 6 -8.26 -49.51 -15.21
C TYR A 6 -8.44 -49.09 -13.74
N GLY A 7 -8.33 -47.81 -13.47
CA GLY A 7 -8.50 -47.24 -12.12
C GLY A 7 -7.21 -47.06 -11.32
N LEU A 8 -6.10 -47.72 -11.61
CA LEU A 8 -4.85 -47.52 -10.87
C LEU A 8 -4.27 -46.10 -11.06
N GLY A 9 -4.47 -45.51 -12.20
CA GLY A 9 -4.07 -44.10 -12.45
C GLY A 9 -4.85 -43.11 -11.56
N ILE A 10 -6.15 -43.35 -11.43
CA ILE A 10 -7.04 -42.54 -10.57
C ILE A 10 -6.64 -42.72 -9.10
N ALA A 11 -6.44 -43.97 -8.65
CA ALA A 11 -6.04 -44.24 -7.27
C ALA A 11 -4.67 -43.60 -6.94
N LYS A 12 -3.73 -43.62 -7.90
CA LYS A 12 -2.43 -42.97 -7.75
C LYS A 12 -2.55 -41.46 -7.67
N GLY A 13 -3.40 -40.83 -8.49
CA GLY A 13 -3.70 -39.40 -8.44
C GLY A 13 -4.35 -39.00 -7.12
N LEU A 14 -5.35 -39.74 -6.65
CA LEU A 14 -5.99 -39.52 -5.36
C LEU A 14 -5.01 -39.66 -4.17
N SER A 15 -4.09 -40.62 -4.24
CA SER A 15 -3.06 -40.81 -3.21
C SER A 15 -2.12 -39.60 -3.12
N VAL A 16 -1.76 -38.97 -4.25
CA VAL A 16 -0.96 -37.76 -4.26
C VAL A 16 -1.73 -36.59 -3.64
N THR A 17 -2.99 -36.36 -4.03
CA THR A 17 -3.80 -35.28 -3.48
C THR A 17 -4.11 -35.47 -2.00
N LEU A 18 -4.34 -36.72 -1.57
CA LEU A 18 -4.53 -37.06 -0.16
C LEU A 18 -3.27 -36.71 0.67
N GLY A 19 -2.09 -36.92 0.11
CA GLY A 19 -0.83 -36.51 0.74
C GLY A 19 -0.73 -34.98 0.99
N TYR A 20 -1.30 -34.18 0.09
CA TYR A 20 -1.36 -32.71 0.28
C TYR A 20 -2.32 -32.28 1.39
N PHE A 21 -3.35 -33.05 1.67
CA PHE A 21 -4.30 -32.78 2.76
C PHE A 21 -3.62 -32.75 4.14
N PHE A 22 -2.57 -33.55 4.34
CA PHE A 22 -1.82 -33.62 5.60
C PHE A 22 -0.59 -32.71 5.64
N ARG A 23 -0.27 -32.01 4.56
CA ARG A 23 0.84 -31.05 4.55
C ARG A 23 0.42 -29.69 5.12
N ARG A 24 1.42 -28.98 5.65
CA ARG A 24 1.20 -27.56 6.02
C ARG A 24 0.81 -26.77 4.78
N PRO A 25 -0.17 -25.84 4.88
CA PRO A 25 -0.54 -24.98 3.76
C PRO A 25 0.68 -24.20 3.29
N SER A 26 0.82 -24.07 1.97
CA SER A 26 1.87 -23.30 1.30
C SER A 26 1.43 -21.89 0.94
N VAL A 27 0.19 -21.55 1.23
CA VAL A 27 -0.42 -20.24 0.96
C VAL A 27 -0.73 -19.53 2.26
N THR A 28 -0.70 -18.20 2.24
CA THR A 28 -1.14 -17.36 3.36
C THR A 28 -2.65 -17.50 3.52
N GLN A 29 -3.11 -17.81 4.71
CA GLN A 29 -4.52 -17.95 5.01
C GLN A 29 -5.11 -16.58 5.38
N TYR A 30 -5.20 -15.70 4.39
CA TYR A 30 -5.81 -14.40 4.55
C TYR A 30 -7.35 -14.56 4.79
N PRO A 31 -7.99 -13.82 5.72
CA PRO A 31 -7.46 -12.68 6.50
C PRO A 31 -6.77 -13.03 7.82
N ASP A 32 -6.83 -14.29 8.30
CA ASP A 32 -6.29 -14.72 9.60
C ASP A 32 -4.76 -14.61 9.67
N GLN A 33 -4.12 -14.61 8.52
CA GLN A 33 -2.67 -14.45 8.40
C GLN A 33 -2.38 -13.40 7.32
N LYS A 34 -1.56 -12.42 7.66
CA LYS A 34 -1.10 -11.39 6.71
C LYS A 34 0.41 -11.49 6.51
N LEU A 35 0.84 -11.20 5.30
CA LEU A 35 2.27 -11.11 5.00
C LEU A 35 2.76 -9.69 5.27
N ASN A 36 3.90 -9.58 5.93
CA ASN A 36 4.64 -8.34 5.99
C ASN A 36 5.16 -7.99 4.59
N VAL A 37 4.69 -6.88 4.06
CA VAL A 37 5.12 -6.40 2.76
C VAL A 37 6.55 -5.86 2.80
N SER A 38 7.17 -5.71 1.64
CA SER A 38 8.49 -5.09 1.54
C SER A 38 8.48 -3.69 2.16
N ARG A 39 9.54 -3.33 2.88
CA ARG A 39 9.74 -1.98 3.42
C ARG A 39 9.72 -0.90 2.33
N ARG A 40 10.08 -1.26 1.10
CA ARG A 40 10.09 -0.40 -0.08
C ARG A 40 8.86 -0.58 -0.96
N THR A 41 7.76 -1.05 -0.38
CA THR A 41 6.49 -1.21 -1.11
C THR A 41 5.94 0.14 -1.52
N ARG A 42 5.39 0.20 -2.74
CA ARG A 42 4.53 1.28 -3.19
C ARG A 42 3.08 0.88 -2.89
N GLY A 43 2.65 1.15 -1.66
CA GLY A 43 1.27 0.90 -1.23
C GLY A 43 0.28 1.79 -1.97
N GLN A 44 -0.97 1.39 -2.01
CA GLN A 44 -2.03 2.13 -2.70
C GLN A 44 -2.42 3.42 -1.97
N GLU A 45 -2.16 3.47 -0.67
CA GLU A 45 -2.46 4.62 0.16
C GLU A 45 -1.29 5.61 0.15
N MET A 46 -1.61 6.90 0.06
CA MET A 46 -0.65 7.98 0.17
C MET A 46 -0.61 8.51 1.61
N VAL A 47 0.59 8.89 2.05
CA VAL A 47 0.81 9.54 3.35
C VAL A 47 1.38 10.93 3.10
N TRP A 48 0.74 11.91 3.71
CA TRP A 48 1.08 13.32 3.55
C TRP A 48 1.49 13.95 4.87
N ASP A 49 2.65 14.57 4.86
CA ASP A 49 3.17 15.36 5.98
C ASP A 49 2.78 16.83 5.77
N ARG A 50 1.81 17.31 6.58
CA ARG A 50 1.29 18.67 6.52
C ARG A 50 2.36 19.70 6.86
N GLU A 51 3.21 19.42 7.83
CA GLU A 51 4.20 20.37 8.33
C GLU A 51 5.27 20.71 7.32
N LYS A 52 5.66 19.71 6.53
CA LYS A 52 6.66 19.85 5.46
C LYS A 52 6.08 20.40 4.16
N CYS A 53 4.78 20.23 3.93
CA CYS A 53 4.15 20.59 2.66
C CYS A 53 3.94 22.11 2.53
N THR A 54 4.50 22.69 1.49
CA THR A 54 4.34 24.12 1.16
C THR A 54 3.24 24.40 0.13
N GLY A 55 2.56 23.36 -0.38
CA GLY A 55 1.54 23.52 -1.42
C GLY A 55 2.06 23.90 -2.81
N CYS A 56 3.32 23.60 -3.13
CA CYS A 56 3.98 24.00 -4.38
C CYS A 56 3.44 23.34 -5.65
N CYS A 57 2.51 22.38 -5.53
CA CYS A 57 1.86 21.65 -6.61
C CYS A 57 2.83 20.86 -7.54
N THR A 58 4.09 20.67 -7.17
CA THR A 58 5.05 19.91 -7.98
C THR A 58 4.60 18.46 -8.18
N CYS A 59 4.09 17.82 -7.11
CA CYS A 59 3.55 16.46 -7.19
C CYS A 59 2.37 16.34 -8.16
N ALA A 60 1.47 17.34 -8.21
CA ALA A 60 0.35 17.37 -9.14
C ALA A 60 0.83 17.52 -10.59
N LYS A 61 1.83 18.36 -10.83
CA LYS A 61 2.44 18.57 -12.17
C LYS A 61 3.20 17.35 -12.67
N SER A 62 3.84 16.61 -11.75
CA SER A 62 4.60 15.39 -12.07
C SER A 62 3.71 14.16 -12.27
N CYS A 63 2.43 14.26 -11.95
CA CYS A 63 1.51 13.13 -12.07
C CYS A 63 1.09 12.90 -13.53
N PRO A 64 1.45 11.77 -14.18
CA PRO A 64 1.10 11.52 -15.57
C PRO A 64 -0.40 11.31 -15.79
N GLN A 65 -1.12 10.89 -14.74
CA GLN A 65 -2.56 10.66 -14.79
C GLN A 65 -3.39 11.88 -14.35
N GLY A 66 -2.74 12.91 -13.78
CA GLY A 66 -3.43 14.11 -13.30
C GLY A 66 -4.41 13.84 -12.16
N VAL A 67 -4.14 12.84 -11.32
CA VAL A 67 -5.05 12.39 -10.24
C VAL A 67 -4.91 13.17 -8.94
N ILE A 68 -3.98 14.12 -8.88
CA ILE A 68 -3.69 14.92 -7.69
C ILE A 68 -4.25 16.31 -7.89
N GLU A 69 -5.18 16.70 -7.02
CA GLU A 69 -5.76 18.03 -6.99
C GLU A 69 -5.31 18.76 -5.71
N ILE A 70 -4.70 19.92 -5.87
CA ILE A 70 -4.24 20.76 -4.77
C ILE A 70 -4.79 22.17 -4.96
N VAL A 71 -5.44 22.69 -3.95
CA VAL A 71 -5.87 24.09 -3.87
C VAL A 71 -5.18 24.71 -2.68
N THR A 72 -4.50 25.82 -2.93
CA THR A 72 -3.79 26.58 -1.91
C THR A 72 -4.39 27.96 -1.75
N SER A 73 -4.46 28.45 -0.52
CA SER A 73 -4.77 29.83 -0.20
C SER A 73 -3.62 30.51 0.52
N THR A 74 -3.60 31.81 0.46
CA THR A 74 -2.61 32.61 1.18
C THR A 74 -3.25 33.13 2.47
N ASN A 75 -2.72 32.70 3.60
CA ASN A 75 -3.13 33.24 4.87
C ASN A 75 -2.53 34.65 5.05
N MET A 76 -3.38 35.69 4.95
CA MET A 76 -2.95 37.07 5.04
C MET A 76 -2.35 37.44 6.39
N LYS A 77 -2.63 36.69 7.47
CA LYS A 77 -2.10 36.96 8.80
C LYS A 77 -0.64 36.55 8.95
N ASN A 78 -0.27 35.41 8.35
CA ASN A 78 1.05 34.80 8.51
C ASN A 78 1.89 34.87 7.22
N ASN A 79 1.34 35.37 6.14
CA ASN A 79 1.93 35.42 4.79
C ASN A 79 2.46 34.04 4.32
N LYS A 80 1.81 32.95 4.79
CA LYS A 80 2.14 31.56 4.43
C LYS A 80 1.06 30.96 3.54
N TYR A 81 1.46 30.08 2.64
CA TYR A 81 0.53 29.27 1.87
C TYR A 81 -0.05 28.18 2.77
N GLU A 82 -1.35 28.02 2.72
CA GLU A 82 -2.08 26.92 3.37
C GLU A 82 -2.74 26.04 2.31
N VAL A 83 -2.65 24.73 2.49
CA VAL A 83 -3.30 23.78 1.60
C VAL A 83 -4.75 23.61 2.06
N GLU A 84 -5.68 24.20 1.33
CA GLU A 84 -7.11 24.08 1.60
C GLU A 84 -7.64 22.72 1.19
N LYS A 85 -7.29 22.28 -0.01
CA LYS A 85 -7.71 21.02 -0.60
C LYS A 85 -6.50 20.25 -1.07
N TYR A 86 -6.43 18.99 -0.69
CA TYR A 86 -5.50 18.02 -1.24
C TYR A 86 -6.26 16.72 -1.44
N GLN A 87 -6.39 16.29 -2.66
CA GLN A 87 -7.09 15.06 -3.02
C GLN A 87 -6.25 14.25 -3.98
N VAL A 88 -6.30 12.94 -3.80
CA VAL A 88 -5.67 11.97 -4.70
C VAL A 88 -6.69 10.90 -5.05
N ASP A 89 -6.97 10.74 -6.33
CA ASP A 89 -7.82 9.66 -6.82
C ASP A 89 -7.00 8.38 -7.00
N THR A 90 -7.00 7.53 -5.97
CA THR A 90 -6.25 6.28 -5.97
C THR A 90 -6.77 5.25 -6.97
N GLY A 91 -8.03 5.40 -7.41
CA GLY A 91 -8.62 4.50 -8.39
C GLY A 91 -8.11 4.70 -9.82
N TYR A 92 -7.52 5.85 -10.14
CA TYR A 92 -6.82 6.13 -11.41
C TYR A 92 -5.29 6.21 -11.22
N CYS A 93 -4.82 6.16 -9.98
CA CYS A 93 -3.40 6.21 -9.68
C CYS A 93 -2.70 4.92 -10.14
N ILE A 94 -1.67 5.05 -10.97
CA ILE A 94 -0.86 3.92 -11.45
C ILE A 94 0.30 3.57 -10.50
N GLN A 95 0.38 4.22 -9.35
CA GLN A 95 1.40 4.00 -8.31
C GLN A 95 2.85 4.11 -8.83
N CYS A 96 3.09 4.99 -9.79
CA CYS A 96 4.40 5.15 -10.41
C CYS A 96 5.47 5.75 -9.47
N GLY A 97 5.07 6.55 -8.47
CA GLY A 97 5.97 7.15 -7.48
C GLY A 97 6.54 8.52 -7.87
N LEU A 98 6.33 9.01 -9.09
CA LEU A 98 6.88 10.29 -9.55
C LEU A 98 6.52 11.48 -8.66
N CYS A 99 5.33 11.46 -8.06
CA CYS A 99 4.88 12.51 -7.13
C CYS A 99 5.69 12.51 -5.82
N VAL A 100 6.12 11.33 -5.34
CA VAL A 100 6.97 11.19 -4.16
C VAL A 100 8.38 11.64 -4.49
N GLU A 101 8.95 11.16 -5.59
CA GLU A 101 10.30 11.48 -6.03
C GLU A 101 10.49 12.96 -6.37
N SER A 102 9.45 13.60 -6.91
CA SER A 102 9.50 15.02 -7.30
C SER A 102 9.25 16.00 -6.16
N CYS A 103 8.90 15.50 -4.95
CA CYS A 103 8.62 16.37 -3.82
C CYS A 103 9.90 16.95 -3.21
N PRO A 104 10.18 18.27 -3.35
CA PRO A 104 11.43 18.85 -2.86
C PRO A 104 11.48 19.00 -1.34
N TYR A 105 10.32 18.83 -0.68
CA TYR A 105 10.16 18.99 0.77
C TYR A 105 9.97 17.66 1.51
N GLU A 106 10.06 16.53 0.79
CA GLU A 106 9.85 15.21 1.40
C GLU A 106 8.57 15.13 2.23
N ALA A 107 7.50 15.68 1.68
CA ALA A 107 6.21 15.77 2.35
C ALA A 107 5.22 14.69 1.90
N LEU A 108 5.57 13.88 0.92
CA LEU A 108 4.68 12.87 0.36
C LEU A 108 5.37 11.51 0.33
N PHE A 109 4.68 10.49 0.81
CA PHE A 109 5.17 9.12 0.90
C PHE A 109 4.13 8.13 0.41
N PHE A 110 4.56 6.93 0.08
CA PHE A 110 3.68 5.77 0.02
C PHE A 110 3.50 5.16 1.41
N SER A 111 2.34 4.58 1.66
CA SER A 111 2.11 3.70 2.81
C SER A 111 2.58 2.28 2.50
N THR A 112 2.78 1.48 3.54
CA THR A 112 2.95 0.01 3.42
C THR A 112 1.61 -0.72 3.38
N ASN A 113 0.49 0.00 3.56
CA ASN A 113 -0.85 -0.57 3.55
C ASN A 113 -1.26 -1.00 2.13
N TYR A 114 -1.79 -2.22 2.02
CA TYR A 114 -2.31 -2.78 0.76
C TYR A 114 -3.81 -3.08 0.82
N GLU A 115 -4.44 -2.89 1.98
CA GLU A 115 -5.87 -3.16 2.18
C GLU A 115 -6.73 -1.92 1.90
N CYS A 116 -6.65 -1.43 0.67
CA CYS A 116 -7.31 -0.19 0.27
C CYS A 116 -8.55 -0.41 -0.61
N ALA A 117 -9.06 -1.64 -0.66
CA ALA A 117 -10.26 -1.95 -1.44
C ALA A 117 -11.50 -1.26 -0.86
N LYS A 118 -12.32 -0.68 -1.72
CA LYS A 118 -13.57 0.01 -1.37
C LYS A 118 -14.71 -0.47 -2.23
N TYR A 119 -15.94 -0.40 -1.69
CA TYR A 119 -17.15 -0.81 -2.42
C TYR A 119 -17.61 0.25 -3.43
N ARG A 120 -17.35 1.52 -3.15
CA ARG A 120 -17.78 2.62 -3.99
C ARG A 120 -16.59 3.32 -4.62
N ARG A 121 -16.73 3.70 -5.89
CA ARG A 121 -15.68 4.43 -6.63
C ARG A 121 -15.28 5.73 -5.94
N GLY A 122 -16.25 6.47 -5.38
CA GLY A 122 -15.99 7.73 -4.69
C GLY A 122 -15.10 7.59 -3.44
N ASP A 123 -15.16 6.44 -2.76
CA ASP A 123 -14.37 6.19 -1.55
C ASP A 123 -12.88 5.93 -1.85
N LEU A 124 -12.52 5.82 -3.14
CA LEU A 124 -11.13 5.72 -3.58
C LEU A 124 -10.45 7.09 -3.72
N VAL A 125 -11.21 8.18 -3.58
CA VAL A 125 -10.64 9.53 -3.53
C VAL A 125 -10.22 9.82 -2.10
N GLN A 126 -8.91 9.85 -1.87
CA GLN A 126 -8.34 10.20 -0.57
C GLN A 126 -8.26 11.72 -0.43
N ASN A 127 -8.81 12.24 0.65
CA ASN A 127 -8.72 13.64 1.02
C ASN A 127 -7.48 13.89 1.89
N LYS A 128 -7.17 15.16 2.14
CA LYS A 128 -6.03 15.54 2.98
C LYS A 128 -6.10 14.92 4.38
N GLU A 129 -7.31 14.80 4.96
CA GLU A 129 -7.54 14.22 6.28
C GLU A 129 -7.22 12.71 6.28
N ASP A 130 -7.55 12.03 5.20
CA ASP A 130 -7.27 10.59 5.04
C ASP A 130 -5.78 10.31 4.85
N MET A 131 -5.04 11.25 4.28
CA MET A 131 -3.62 11.11 3.96
C MET A 131 -2.69 11.60 5.07
N MET A 132 -3.20 12.35 6.08
CA MET A 132 -2.35 12.93 7.12
C MET A 132 -1.57 11.88 7.89
N LEU A 133 -0.28 12.11 8.05
CA LEU A 133 0.62 11.26 8.84
C LEU A 133 0.16 11.15 10.31
N GLU A 134 -0.42 12.22 10.84
CA GLU A 134 -0.90 12.30 12.22
C GLU A 134 -2.19 11.52 12.50
N SER A 135 -2.98 11.19 11.48
CA SER A 135 -4.29 10.53 11.65
C SER A 135 -4.21 9.05 12.02
N GLY A 136 -3.17 8.65 12.72
CA GLY A 136 -2.98 7.34 13.33
C GLY A 136 -2.26 6.35 12.40
N ASN A 137 -1.60 5.41 12.97
CA ASN A 137 -0.94 4.18 12.48
C ASN A 137 -0.52 4.06 10.98
N LYS A 138 -0.39 5.17 10.25
CA LYS A 138 0.07 5.15 8.87
C LYS A 138 1.58 5.03 8.81
N GLN A 139 2.05 3.87 8.40
CA GLN A 139 3.46 3.59 8.26
C GLN A 139 3.96 4.09 6.90
N ARG A 140 4.97 4.94 6.92
CA ARG A 140 5.62 5.43 5.70
C ARG A 140 6.46 4.32 5.08
N SER A 141 6.38 4.12 3.79
CA SER A 141 7.26 3.22 3.06
C SER A 141 8.63 3.88 2.81
N ALA A 142 9.67 3.09 2.86
CA ALA A 142 11.04 3.48 2.47
C ALA A 142 11.26 3.41 0.95
N TYR A 143 10.21 3.55 0.13
CA TYR A 143 10.30 3.41 -1.32
C TYR A 143 11.38 4.29 -1.93
N PHE A 144 11.39 5.57 -1.61
CA PHE A 144 12.33 6.56 -2.13
C PHE A 144 13.34 7.01 -1.08
N TYR A 145 13.00 6.93 0.20
CA TYR A 145 13.79 7.40 1.32
C TYR A 145 14.41 6.22 2.08
N PRO A 146 15.64 5.78 1.71
CA PRO A 146 16.25 4.59 2.31
C PRO A 146 16.55 4.74 3.81
N GLU A 147 16.68 5.96 4.32
CA GLU A 147 16.87 6.26 5.74
C GLU A 147 15.71 5.78 6.60
N LEU A 148 14.48 5.75 6.04
CA LEU A 148 13.29 5.25 6.73
C LEU A 148 13.29 3.72 6.87
N GLU A 149 14.18 3.01 6.19
CA GLU A 149 14.19 1.55 6.20
C GLU A 149 14.56 0.99 7.58
N ALA A 150 15.39 1.71 8.33
CA ALA A 150 15.82 1.29 9.67
C ALA A 150 14.67 1.26 10.68
N ASP A 151 13.70 2.18 10.55
CA ASP A 151 12.57 2.35 11.46
C ASP A 151 11.43 1.37 11.18
N LEU A 152 11.48 0.68 10.05
CA LEU A 152 10.43 -0.22 9.62
C LEU A 152 10.66 -1.65 10.12
N PRO A 153 9.58 -2.40 10.42
CA PRO A 153 9.70 -3.79 10.82
C PRO A 153 10.43 -4.61 9.76
N ARG A 154 11.18 -5.60 10.19
CA ARG A 154 11.89 -6.49 9.27
C ARG A 154 10.90 -7.21 8.38
N GLN A 155 11.15 -7.17 7.08
CA GLN A 155 10.41 -7.99 6.15
C GLN A 155 10.68 -9.46 6.47
N THR A 156 9.62 -10.18 6.79
CA THR A 156 9.67 -11.64 6.95
C THR A 156 8.87 -12.27 5.83
N LEU A 157 9.43 -13.29 5.21
CA LEU A 157 8.67 -14.16 4.30
C LEU A 157 7.86 -15.20 5.09
N LEU A 158 8.00 -15.18 6.43
CA LEU A 158 7.26 -16.05 7.32
C LEU A 158 5.86 -15.47 7.55
N ILE A 159 4.89 -16.34 7.51
CA ILE A 159 3.50 -16.03 7.83
C ILE A 159 3.43 -15.79 9.35
N GLU A 160 3.25 -14.55 9.74
CA GLU A 160 2.97 -14.20 11.15
C GLU A 160 1.46 -14.31 11.37
N ARG A 161 1.09 -15.01 12.44
CA ARG A 161 -0.30 -15.02 12.89
C ARG A 161 -0.58 -13.67 13.54
N ILE A 162 -1.67 -13.05 13.17
CA ILE A 162 -2.16 -11.86 13.87
C ILE A 162 -2.61 -12.37 15.24
N THR A 163 -1.89 -12.02 16.29
CA THR A 163 -2.39 -12.15 17.67
C THR A 163 -3.29 -10.94 17.92
N GLU A 164 -4.48 -11.18 18.49
CA GLU A 164 -5.50 -10.13 18.76
C GLU A 164 -5.05 -9.06 19.78
N GLU A 165 -3.76 -8.96 20.06
CA GLU A 165 -3.18 -8.08 21.10
C GLU A 165 -2.37 -6.89 20.52
N ASP A 166 -2.41 -6.62 19.16
CA ASP A 166 -1.72 -5.48 18.55
C ASP A 166 -2.73 -4.43 17.99
#